data_3d8fe4df8d557d2e2d30cdaff8646558
#
_entry.id   3d8fe4df8d557d2e2d30cdaff8646558
#
_cell.length_a   1.000
_cell.length_b   1.000
_cell.length_c   1.000
_cell.angle_alpha   90.00
_cell.angle_beta   90.00
_cell.angle_gamma   90.00
#
_symmetry.space_group_name_H-M   'P 1'
#
loop_
_entity.id
_entity.type
_entity.pdbx_description
1 polymer ?
#
loop_
_entity_poly.entity_id
_entity_poly.type
_entity_poly.pdbx_seq_one_letter_code
_entity_poly.pdbx_strand_id
1 'polypeptide(L)'
;MGVVPFSTSPPYLSVVFTQEDFKPDGSAVLIMNPDVRQLDDPKSCNATYDLRVGDKFKDHRNDTIQALNEGECIELLPGNAVIIQTEEEVRFPRRLFGQILPRVSLLALGIANTPSKIDPGYSGRLLITTFNHGKRTEKLRRKDGFCSLHLLPVEDGVIPFNAPGKQHTGLPRSSPLQRWRDWLEVRQIWLTFGVFALTMASVILSVVAILR
;
A
#
# COMPACT_ATOMS: atom_id res chain seq x y z
N MET A 1 -24.42 -14.95 2.41
CA MET A 1 -23.64 -13.75 2.70
C MET A 1 -23.29 -13.09 1.37
N GLY A 2 -23.69 -11.86 1.11
CA GLY A 2 -23.51 -11.18 -0.18
C GLY A 2 -22.56 -10.00 -0.05
N VAL A 3 -21.96 -9.58 -1.16
CA VAL A 3 -21.19 -8.33 -1.24
C VAL A 3 -22.16 -7.17 -1.13
N VAL A 4 -21.81 -6.16 -0.32
CA VAL A 4 -22.58 -4.92 -0.21
C VAL A 4 -22.20 -4.03 -1.39
N PRO A 5 -23.17 -3.62 -2.24
CA PRO A 5 -22.87 -2.74 -3.36
C PRO A 5 -22.46 -1.34 -2.89
N PHE A 6 -21.64 -0.66 -3.66
CA PHE A 6 -21.27 0.74 -3.41
C PHE A 6 -22.36 1.65 -3.94
N SER A 7 -23.15 2.24 -3.04
CA SER A 7 -24.27 3.09 -3.37
C SER A 7 -24.42 4.24 -2.39
N THR A 8 -24.77 5.40 -2.91
CA THR A 8 -25.11 6.61 -2.15
C THR A 8 -26.61 6.80 -1.95
N SER A 9 -27.43 5.86 -2.45
CA SER A 9 -28.90 5.98 -2.46
C SER A 9 -29.58 4.73 -1.90
N PRO A 10 -30.76 4.87 -1.25
CA PRO A 10 -31.60 3.74 -0.89
C PRO A 10 -32.06 2.95 -2.14
N PRO A 11 -32.29 1.63 -2.00
CA PRO A 11 -32.28 0.85 -0.77
C PRO A 11 -30.87 0.36 -0.34
N TYR A 12 -29.82 0.64 -1.10
CA TYR A 12 -28.48 0.10 -0.90
C TYR A 12 -27.49 1.15 -0.37
N LEU A 13 -27.95 2.13 0.41
CA LEU A 13 -27.06 3.15 0.99
C LEU A 13 -25.92 2.49 1.78
N SER A 14 -24.72 2.48 1.21
CA SER A 14 -23.53 1.87 1.78
C SER A 14 -22.33 2.80 1.85
N VAL A 15 -22.43 4.00 1.24
CA VAL A 15 -21.38 5.02 1.22
C VAL A 15 -21.97 6.37 1.60
N VAL A 16 -21.25 7.08 2.47
CA VAL A 16 -21.53 8.47 2.83
C VAL A 16 -20.26 9.30 2.66
N PHE A 17 -20.39 10.60 2.47
CA PHE A 17 -19.28 11.50 2.17
C PHE A 17 -19.01 12.52 3.27
N THR A 18 -19.96 12.70 4.17
CA THR A 18 -19.84 13.67 5.26
C THR A 18 -19.73 12.98 6.59
N GLN A 19 -19.03 13.62 7.52
CA GLN A 19 -18.88 13.15 8.88
C GLN A 19 -20.24 13.09 9.63
N GLU A 20 -21.17 13.99 9.26
CA GLU A 20 -22.49 14.11 9.89
C GLU A 20 -23.40 12.92 9.52
N ASP A 21 -23.27 12.42 8.30
CA ASP A 21 -24.04 11.27 7.82
C ASP A 21 -23.47 9.93 8.32
N PHE A 22 -22.24 9.90 8.77
CA PHE A 22 -21.58 8.69 9.24
C PHE A 22 -22.11 8.26 10.60
N LYS A 23 -22.57 7.01 10.67
CA LYS A 23 -23.01 6.37 11.93
C LYS A 23 -22.12 5.18 12.26
N PRO A 24 -21.42 5.18 13.43
CA PRO A 24 -20.53 4.08 13.81
C PRO A 24 -21.21 2.71 13.86
N ASP A 25 -22.50 2.65 14.21
CA ASP A 25 -23.31 1.43 14.26
C ASP A 25 -24.19 1.27 13.01
N GLY A 26 -23.95 2.07 11.98
CA GLY A 26 -24.66 2.03 10.70
C GLY A 26 -24.15 0.95 9.76
N SER A 27 -24.65 0.99 8.53
CA SER A 27 -24.30 0.09 7.43
C SER A 27 -23.59 0.80 6.27
N ALA A 28 -23.19 2.06 6.45
CA ALA A 28 -22.50 2.84 5.41
C ALA A 28 -21.08 3.22 5.84
N VAL A 29 -20.13 3.02 4.92
CA VAL A 29 -18.75 3.48 5.07
C VAL A 29 -18.66 4.97 4.71
N LEU A 30 -17.92 5.74 5.48
CA LEU A 30 -17.54 7.09 5.09
C LEU A 30 -16.29 7.01 4.22
N ILE A 31 -16.35 7.60 3.02
CA ILE A 31 -15.20 7.77 2.12
C ILE A 31 -15.00 9.26 1.90
N MET A 32 -13.89 9.79 2.40
CA MET A 32 -13.47 11.16 2.14
C MET A 32 -12.57 11.20 0.89
N ASN A 33 -12.70 12.25 0.10
CA ASN A 33 -12.07 12.41 -1.22
C ASN A 33 -12.43 11.31 -2.23
N PRO A 34 -13.71 10.91 -2.35
CA PRO A 34 -14.09 9.82 -3.25
C PRO A 34 -13.89 10.18 -4.72
N ASP A 35 -13.77 9.16 -5.56
CA ASP A 35 -14.00 9.30 -6.98
C ASP A 35 -15.50 9.10 -7.26
N VAL A 36 -16.25 10.19 -7.29
CA VAL A 36 -17.70 10.17 -7.46
C VAL A 36 -18.14 9.46 -8.75
N ARG A 37 -17.29 9.44 -9.79
CA ARG A 37 -17.59 8.75 -11.06
C ARG A 37 -17.81 7.25 -10.89
N GLN A 38 -17.27 6.65 -9.83
CA GLN A 38 -17.50 5.24 -9.51
C GLN A 38 -18.83 4.99 -8.79
N LEU A 39 -19.52 6.05 -8.38
CA LEU A 39 -20.72 6.03 -7.53
C LEU A 39 -21.94 6.68 -8.18
N ASP A 40 -21.76 7.30 -9.35
CA ASP A 40 -22.77 8.16 -9.99
C ASP A 40 -23.78 7.43 -10.87
N ASP A 41 -23.76 6.10 -10.96
CA ASP A 41 -24.78 5.40 -11.73
C ASP A 41 -26.05 5.16 -10.88
N PRO A 42 -27.15 5.89 -11.13
CA PRO A 42 -28.38 5.71 -10.36
C PRO A 42 -29.12 4.40 -10.67
N LYS A 43 -28.70 3.67 -11.70
CA LYS A 43 -29.36 2.43 -12.15
C LYS A 43 -28.58 1.17 -11.81
N SER A 44 -27.29 1.30 -11.54
CA SER A 44 -26.43 0.17 -11.19
C SER A 44 -25.45 0.55 -10.10
N CYS A 45 -25.33 -0.31 -9.10
CA CYS A 45 -24.34 -0.14 -8.04
C CYS A 45 -23.13 -1.02 -8.35
N ASN A 46 -21.93 -0.46 -8.26
CA ASN A 46 -20.72 -1.24 -8.36
C ASN A 46 -20.57 -2.16 -7.14
N ALA A 47 -20.11 -3.39 -7.34
CA ALA A 47 -19.77 -4.31 -6.26
C ALA A 47 -18.45 -3.95 -5.58
N THR A 48 -17.66 -3.08 -6.19
CA THR A 48 -16.32 -2.70 -5.74
C THR A 48 -16.08 -1.21 -5.96
N TYR A 49 -15.17 -0.66 -5.16
CA TYR A 49 -14.67 0.70 -5.34
C TYR A 49 -13.14 0.64 -5.54
N ASP A 50 -12.65 1.26 -6.59
CA ASP A 50 -11.21 1.31 -6.87
C ASP A 50 -10.55 2.45 -6.07
N LEU A 51 -9.72 2.06 -5.11
CA LEU A 51 -8.91 2.98 -4.32
C LEU A 51 -7.78 3.55 -5.17
N ARG A 52 -7.50 4.84 -4.98
CA ARG A 52 -6.55 5.59 -5.81
C ARG A 52 -5.23 5.83 -5.11
N VAL A 53 -4.17 5.96 -5.92
CA VAL A 53 -2.83 6.36 -5.47
C VAL A 53 -2.88 7.76 -4.84
N GLY A 54 -2.47 7.86 -3.60
CA GLY A 54 -2.46 9.11 -2.84
C GLY A 54 -1.18 9.94 -3.02
N ASP A 55 -0.98 10.87 -2.10
CA ASP A 55 0.10 11.87 -2.14
C ASP A 55 1.42 11.41 -1.53
N LYS A 56 1.47 10.18 -0.98
CA LYS A 56 2.68 9.65 -0.33
C LYS A 56 2.88 8.17 -0.63
N PHE A 57 4.12 7.80 -0.82
CA PHE A 57 4.53 6.42 -0.94
C PHE A 57 5.89 6.19 -0.29
N LYS A 58 6.24 4.93 -0.04
CA LYS A 58 7.55 4.51 0.44
C LYS A 58 8.09 3.40 -0.46
N ASP A 59 9.25 3.64 -1.04
CA ASP A 59 9.99 2.62 -1.80
C ASP A 59 10.78 1.76 -0.80
N HIS A 60 10.59 0.43 -0.85
CA HIS A 60 11.31 -0.50 0.02
C HIS A 60 12.83 -0.48 -0.18
N ARG A 61 13.31 -0.11 -1.37
CA ARG A 61 14.76 -0.03 -1.65
C ARG A 61 15.44 1.14 -0.97
N ASN A 62 14.74 2.27 -0.87
CA ASN A 62 15.31 3.52 -0.36
C ASN A 62 14.89 3.80 1.08
N ASP A 63 13.89 3.09 1.58
CA ASP A 63 13.28 3.26 2.90
C ASP A 63 12.89 4.72 3.23
N THR A 64 12.71 5.53 2.19
CA THR A 64 12.33 6.94 2.31
C THR A 64 10.86 7.14 1.95
N ILE A 65 10.20 7.99 2.72
CA ILE A 65 8.85 8.46 2.38
C ILE A 65 9.00 9.58 1.37
N GLN A 66 8.34 9.42 0.23
CA GLN A 66 8.34 10.38 -0.86
C GLN A 66 6.94 10.97 -1.01
N ALA A 67 6.90 12.27 -1.28
CA ALA A 67 5.68 12.93 -1.70
C ALA A 67 5.46 12.70 -3.20
N LEU A 68 4.19 12.63 -3.61
CA LEU A 68 3.78 12.48 -5.00
C LEU A 68 2.83 13.63 -5.33
N ASN A 69 3.28 14.57 -6.15
CA ASN A 69 2.47 15.70 -6.59
C ASN A 69 1.51 15.31 -7.72
N GLU A 70 0.56 16.18 -8.03
CA GLU A 70 -0.33 15.96 -9.18
C GLU A 70 0.47 15.89 -10.50
N GLY A 71 0.15 14.91 -11.32
CA GLY A 71 0.84 14.65 -12.58
C GLY A 71 2.09 13.79 -12.45
N GLU A 72 2.62 13.57 -11.25
CA GLU A 72 3.73 12.67 -11.01
C GLU A 72 3.30 11.20 -10.97
N CYS A 73 4.27 10.30 -11.09
CA CYS A 73 4.06 8.86 -11.04
C CYS A 73 5.11 8.16 -10.19
N ILE A 74 4.71 7.07 -9.59
CA ILE A 74 5.59 6.09 -8.95
C ILE A 74 6.14 5.20 -10.06
N GLU A 75 7.46 5.14 -10.22
CA GLU A 75 8.11 4.18 -11.12
C GLU A 75 8.38 2.88 -10.36
N LEU A 76 7.59 1.87 -10.67
CA LEU A 76 7.69 0.56 -10.05
C LEU A 76 8.54 -0.36 -10.92
N LEU A 77 9.81 -0.49 -10.59
CA LEU A 77 10.79 -1.32 -11.31
C LEU A 77 10.49 -2.81 -11.12
N PRO A 78 10.89 -3.69 -12.06
CA PRO A 78 10.80 -5.13 -11.90
C PRO A 78 11.43 -5.63 -10.59
N GLY A 79 10.71 -6.49 -9.87
CA GLY A 79 11.14 -7.02 -8.57
C GLY A 79 11.06 -6.03 -7.40
N ASN A 80 10.56 -4.82 -7.64
CA ASN A 80 10.44 -3.82 -6.57
C ASN A 80 9.09 -3.89 -5.87
N ALA A 81 9.06 -3.36 -4.65
CA ALA A 81 7.86 -3.17 -3.85
C ALA A 81 7.79 -1.73 -3.32
N VAL A 82 6.59 -1.18 -3.28
CA VAL A 82 6.30 0.13 -2.70
C VAL A 82 5.09 0.05 -1.77
N ILE A 83 5.09 0.80 -0.71
CA ILE A 83 3.90 1.03 0.12
C ILE A 83 3.26 2.32 -0.34
N ILE A 84 2.03 2.23 -0.81
CA ILE A 84 1.26 3.37 -1.31
C ILE A 84 0.21 3.74 -0.26
N GLN A 85 0.14 5.01 0.09
CA GLN A 85 -0.97 5.56 0.87
C GLN A 85 -2.12 5.89 -0.10
N THR A 86 -3.35 5.52 0.25
CA THR A 86 -4.51 5.82 -0.60
C THR A 86 -4.85 7.31 -0.61
N GLU A 87 -5.43 7.79 -1.71
CA GLU A 87 -6.00 9.15 -1.80
C GLU A 87 -7.22 9.28 -0.89
N GLU A 88 -8.02 8.24 -0.82
CA GLU A 88 -9.18 8.16 0.05
C GLU A 88 -8.77 7.96 1.50
N GLU A 89 -9.49 8.64 2.39
CA GLU A 89 -9.55 8.31 3.80
C GLU A 89 -10.89 7.67 4.10
N VAL A 90 -10.88 6.53 4.80
CA VAL A 90 -12.10 5.73 5.04
C VAL A 90 -12.40 5.62 6.53
N ARG A 91 -13.69 5.56 6.86
CA ARG A 91 -14.19 5.15 8.17
C ARG A 91 -15.19 4.03 8.03
N PHE A 92 -14.90 2.92 8.68
CA PHE A 92 -15.75 1.75 8.67
C PHE A 92 -16.69 1.74 9.87
N PRO A 93 -17.99 1.50 9.67
CA PRO A 93 -18.91 1.24 10.77
C PRO A 93 -18.62 -0.15 11.37
N ARG A 94 -19.23 -0.43 12.51
CA ARG A 94 -19.04 -1.73 13.21
C ARG A 94 -19.65 -2.92 12.48
N ARG A 95 -20.53 -2.69 11.53
CA ARG A 95 -21.26 -3.71 10.76
C ARG A 95 -20.73 -3.97 9.37
N LEU A 96 -19.64 -3.34 9.00
CA LEU A 96 -18.98 -3.57 7.72
C LEU A 96 -17.51 -3.96 7.90
N PHE A 97 -17.09 -4.91 7.10
CA PHE A 97 -15.71 -5.34 6.91
C PHE A 97 -15.29 -4.99 5.49
N GLY A 98 -14.07 -4.49 5.33
CA GLY A 98 -13.49 -4.22 4.02
C GLY A 98 -12.48 -5.27 3.62
N GLN A 99 -12.50 -5.66 2.34
CA GLN A 99 -11.47 -6.50 1.74
C GLN A 99 -10.86 -5.78 0.54
N ILE A 100 -9.52 -5.74 0.49
CA ILE A 100 -8.78 -5.12 -0.60
C ILE A 100 -8.22 -6.23 -1.48
N LEU A 101 -8.49 -6.14 -2.77
CA LEU A 101 -8.05 -7.09 -3.79
C LEU A 101 -7.26 -6.38 -4.90
N PRO A 102 -6.35 -7.09 -5.58
CA PRO A 102 -5.68 -6.56 -6.75
C PRO A 102 -6.66 -6.32 -7.91
N ARG A 103 -6.40 -5.27 -8.69
CA ARG A 103 -7.12 -5.05 -9.95
C ARG A 103 -6.61 -5.98 -11.04
N VAL A 104 -7.53 -6.63 -11.75
CA VAL A 104 -7.20 -7.58 -12.82
C VAL A 104 -6.36 -6.94 -13.93
N SER A 105 -6.65 -5.67 -14.28
CA SER A 105 -5.90 -4.93 -15.29
C SER A 105 -4.42 -4.73 -14.92
N LEU A 106 -4.12 -4.52 -13.64
CA LEU A 106 -2.76 -4.39 -13.13
C LEU A 106 -2.08 -5.76 -12.99
N LEU A 107 -2.82 -6.79 -12.56
CA LEU A 107 -2.30 -8.16 -12.54
C LEU A 107 -1.82 -8.62 -13.91
N ALA A 108 -2.54 -8.25 -14.98
CA ALA A 108 -2.12 -8.56 -16.36
C ALA A 108 -0.78 -7.92 -16.75
N LEU A 109 -0.39 -6.83 -16.10
CA LEU A 109 0.93 -6.19 -16.25
C LEU A 109 1.98 -6.73 -15.29
N GLY A 110 1.62 -7.68 -14.42
CA GLY A 110 2.47 -8.22 -13.37
C GLY A 110 2.49 -7.36 -12.09
N ILE A 111 1.60 -6.38 -11.97
CA ILE A 111 1.47 -5.56 -10.78
C ILE A 111 0.43 -6.19 -9.84
N ALA A 112 0.86 -6.51 -8.63
CA ALA A 112 0.01 -7.05 -7.59
C ALA A 112 0.10 -6.21 -6.32
N ASN A 113 -0.98 -6.15 -5.55
CA ASN A 113 -0.92 -5.62 -4.17
C ASN A 113 -1.17 -6.74 -3.16
N THR A 114 -0.74 -6.53 -1.92
CA THR A 114 -1.11 -7.43 -0.84
C THR A 114 -2.62 -7.42 -0.65
N PRO A 115 -3.30 -8.59 -0.69
CA PRO A 115 -4.65 -8.69 -0.18
C PRO A 115 -4.66 -8.23 1.28
N SER A 116 -5.53 -7.31 1.61
CA SER A 116 -5.59 -6.72 2.95
C SER A 116 -7.03 -6.66 3.43
N LYS A 117 -7.18 -6.59 4.73
CA LYS A 117 -8.48 -6.44 5.38
C LYS A 117 -8.61 -5.07 6.04
N ILE A 118 -9.84 -4.59 6.14
CA ILE A 118 -10.18 -3.41 6.91
C ILE A 118 -11.19 -3.84 7.97
N ASP A 119 -10.74 -3.84 9.21
CA ASP A 119 -11.57 -4.28 10.32
C ASP A 119 -12.71 -3.28 10.60
N PRO A 120 -13.88 -3.73 11.09
CA PRO A 120 -14.94 -2.86 11.55
C PRO A 120 -14.43 -1.81 12.55
N GLY A 121 -14.86 -0.57 12.40
CA GLY A 121 -14.42 0.53 13.26
C GLY A 121 -13.10 1.19 12.85
N TYR A 122 -12.44 0.72 11.79
CA TYR A 122 -11.22 1.35 11.27
C TYR A 122 -11.48 2.79 10.80
N SER A 123 -10.52 3.68 11.00
CA SER A 123 -10.54 5.06 10.49
C SER A 123 -9.14 5.48 10.05
N GLY A 124 -9.01 5.99 8.83
CA GLY A 124 -7.77 6.53 8.30
C GLY A 124 -7.54 6.23 6.82
N ARG A 125 -6.41 6.69 6.29
CA ARG A 125 -5.91 6.32 4.97
C ARG A 125 -5.29 4.93 5.02
N LEU A 126 -5.44 4.17 3.95
CA LEU A 126 -4.93 2.81 3.86
C LEU A 126 -3.49 2.82 3.33
N LEU A 127 -2.71 1.87 3.81
CA LEU A 127 -1.32 1.65 3.37
C LEU A 127 -1.26 0.29 2.69
N ILE A 128 -1.09 0.30 1.39
CA ILE A 128 -1.14 -0.92 0.56
C ILE A 128 0.22 -1.15 -0.08
N THR A 129 0.80 -2.33 0.20
CA THR A 129 2.03 -2.72 -0.46
C THR A 129 1.72 -3.26 -1.85
N THR A 130 2.40 -2.70 -2.85
CA THR A 130 2.26 -3.05 -4.26
C THR A 130 3.59 -3.53 -4.80
N PHE A 131 3.57 -4.62 -5.57
CA PHE A 131 4.75 -5.30 -6.13
C PHE A 131 4.71 -5.27 -7.65
N ASN A 132 5.87 -5.22 -8.27
CA ASN A 132 6.02 -5.48 -9.69
C ASN A 132 6.72 -6.84 -9.90
N HIS A 133 5.95 -7.87 -10.21
CA HIS A 133 6.41 -9.20 -10.61
C HIS A 133 6.65 -9.31 -12.11
N GLY A 134 6.34 -8.26 -12.88
CA GLY A 134 6.55 -8.20 -14.32
C GLY A 134 8.03 -7.98 -14.68
N LYS A 135 8.28 -7.89 -16.00
CA LYS A 135 9.63 -7.67 -16.56
C LYS A 135 9.88 -6.23 -16.97
N ARG A 136 8.86 -5.37 -16.91
CA ARG A 136 8.93 -3.96 -17.34
C ARG A 136 8.71 -3.05 -16.16
N THR A 137 9.26 -1.84 -16.24
CA THR A 137 8.94 -0.77 -15.31
C THR A 137 7.53 -0.28 -15.60
N GLU A 138 6.69 -0.28 -14.58
CA GLU A 138 5.31 0.22 -14.66
C GLU A 138 5.18 1.54 -13.91
N LYS A 139 4.25 2.38 -14.36
CA LYS A 139 4.03 3.71 -13.79
C LYS A 139 2.63 3.80 -13.20
N LEU A 140 2.58 4.08 -11.90
CA LEU A 140 1.34 4.35 -11.19
C LEU A 140 1.26 5.87 -10.93
N ARG A 141 0.34 6.54 -11.61
CA ARG A 141 0.15 8.00 -11.46
C ARG A 141 -0.66 8.29 -10.21
N ARG A 142 -0.44 9.45 -9.63
CA ARG A 142 -1.31 9.96 -8.58
C ARG A 142 -2.76 9.98 -9.07
N LYS A 143 -3.69 9.56 -8.20
CA LYS A 143 -5.13 9.40 -8.47
C LYS A 143 -5.51 8.28 -9.45
N ASP A 144 -4.55 7.48 -9.95
CA ASP A 144 -4.89 6.24 -10.65
C ASP A 144 -5.44 5.20 -9.64
N GLY A 145 -6.49 4.47 -10.04
CA GLY A 145 -6.98 3.35 -9.25
C GLY A 145 -5.98 2.18 -9.29
N PHE A 146 -5.57 1.65 -8.14
CA PHE A 146 -4.55 0.60 -8.09
C PHE A 146 -4.98 -0.68 -7.36
N CYS A 147 -6.00 -0.64 -6.54
CA CYS A 147 -6.60 -1.81 -5.89
C CYS A 147 -8.10 -1.62 -5.72
N SER A 148 -8.84 -2.70 -5.51
CA SER A 148 -10.30 -2.67 -5.39
C SER A 148 -10.73 -3.00 -3.96
N LEU A 149 -11.62 -2.19 -3.41
CA LEU A 149 -12.24 -2.37 -2.11
C LEU A 149 -13.58 -3.07 -2.28
N HIS A 150 -13.81 -4.11 -1.49
CA HIS A 150 -15.08 -4.81 -1.33
C HIS A 150 -15.64 -4.58 0.07
N LEU A 151 -16.96 -4.47 0.19
CA LEU A 151 -17.65 -4.37 1.45
C LEU A 151 -18.42 -5.66 1.74
N LEU A 152 -18.23 -6.17 2.95
CA LEU A 152 -18.89 -7.37 3.44
C LEU A 152 -19.63 -7.03 4.74
N PRO A 153 -20.88 -7.49 4.92
CA PRO A 153 -21.62 -7.29 6.15
C PRO A 153 -21.02 -8.20 7.24
N VAL A 154 -21.03 -7.70 8.45
CA VAL A 154 -20.56 -8.42 9.64
C VAL A 154 -21.74 -8.63 10.59
N GLU A 155 -21.83 -9.83 11.15
CA GLU A 155 -22.81 -10.17 12.15
C GLU A 155 -22.47 -9.55 13.51
N ASP A 156 -23.48 -9.42 14.38
CA ASP A 156 -23.30 -8.91 15.73
C ASP A 156 -22.33 -9.80 16.54
N GLY A 157 -21.52 -9.17 17.41
CA GLY A 157 -20.55 -9.86 18.25
C GLY A 157 -19.11 -9.80 17.77
N VAL A 158 -18.84 -9.23 16.58
CA VAL A 158 -17.47 -8.96 16.15
C VAL A 158 -16.89 -7.79 16.93
N ILE A 159 -15.70 -7.98 17.49
CA ILE A 159 -14.98 -6.94 18.22
C ILE A 159 -14.46 -5.91 17.20
N PRO A 160 -14.91 -4.65 17.29
CA PRO A 160 -14.44 -3.61 16.38
C PRO A 160 -12.96 -3.31 16.62
N PHE A 161 -12.31 -2.77 15.62
CA PHE A 161 -10.96 -2.24 15.72
C PHE A 161 -10.91 -1.08 16.73
N ASN A 162 -10.56 -1.41 17.97
CA ASN A 162 -10.42 -0.47 19.08
C ASN A 162 -8.96 -0.43 19.53
N ALA A 163 -8.04 -0.01 18.66
CA ALA A 163 -6.67 0.21 19.10
C ALA A 163 -6.42 1.72 19.31
N PRO A 164 -6.68 2.26 20.51
CA PRO A 164 -6.16 3.57 20.86
C PRO A 164 -4.62 3.49 20.76
N GLY A 165 -4.03 4.25 19.85
CA GLY A 165 -2.59 4.30 19.62
C GLY A 165 -2.02 3.37 18.54
N LYS A 166 -2.81 2.49 17.92
CA LYS A 166 -2.38 1.72 16.74
C LYS A 166 -2.97 2.22 15.42
N GLN A 167 -3.47 3.43 15.39
CA GLN A 167 -3.71 4.08 14.11
C GLN A 167 -2.36 4.25 13.43
N HIS A 168 -2.10 3.46 12.40
CA HIS A 168 -0.95 3.67 11.52
C HIS A 168 -1.18 4.98 10.77
N THR A 169 -0.95 6.08 11.45
CA THR A 169 -1.17 7.45 10.94
C THR A 169 -0.14 7.85 9.91
N GLY A 170 0.74 6.94 9.51
CA GLY A 170 1.76 7.24 8.53
C GLY A 170 2.55 6.03 8.06
N LEU A 171 3.27 6.22 6.97
CA LEU A 171 4.19 5.24 6.41
C LEU A 171 5.26 4.85 7.44
N PRO A 172 5.57 3.56 7.60
CA PRO A 172 6.55 3.08 8.56
C PRO A 172 7.92 3.68 8.25
N ARG A 173 8.62 4.16 9.28
CA ARG A 173 10.00 4.65 9.16
C ARG A 173 10.95 3.61 9.73
N SER A 174 12.02 3.31 9.01
CA SER A 174 13.10 2.49 9.55
C SER A 174 13.93 3.27 10.57
N SER A 175 14.48 2.56 11.54
CA SER A 175 15.47 3.13 12.45
C SER A 175 16.80 3.43 11.72
N PRO A 176 17.62 4.39 12.19
CA PRO A 176 18.94 4.64 11.61
C PRO A 176 19.83 3.39 11.56
N LEU A 177 19.72 2.54 12.58
CA LEU A 177 20.44 1.25 12.66
C LEU A 177 20.00 0.26 11.58
N GLN A 178 18.71 0.17 11.29
CA GLN A 178 18.21 -0.68 10.19
C GLN A 178 18.74 -0.19 8.85
N ARG A 179 18.70 1.11 8.58
CA ARG A 179 19.25 1.70 7.33
C ARG A 179 20.74 1.40 7.16
N TRP A 180 21.51 1.39 8.25
CA TRP A 180 22.93 1.06 8.23
C TRP A 180 23.17 -0.41 7.92
N ARG A 181 22.38 -1.31 8.51
CA ARG A 181 22.42 -2.75 8.20
C ARG A 181 22.09 -3.01 6.75
N ASP A 182 20.99 -2.44 6.24
CA ASP A 182 20.55 -2.63 4.86
C ASP A 182 21.60 -2.11 3.87
N TRP A 183 22.25 -0.98 4.20
CA TRP A 183 23.36 -0.44 3.41
C TRP A 183 24.57 -1.39 3.38
N LEU A 184 24.91 -2.02 4.48
CA LEU A 184 25.99 -3.00 4.56
C LEU A 184 25.64 -4.28 3.79
N GLU A 185 24.41 -4.78 3.91
CA GLU A 185 23.96 -5.99 3.21
C GLU A 185 24.02 -5.82 1.68
N VAL A 186 23.53 -4.70 1.16
CA VAL A 186 23.60 -4.41 -0.29
C VAL A 186 25.03 -4.31 -0.80
N ARG A 187 25.99 -3.88 0.04
CA ARG A 187 27.41 -3.72 -0.32
C ARG A 187 28.31 -4.86 0.10
N GLN A 188 27.78 -5.89 0.73
CA GLN A 188 28.55 -7.03 1.24
C GLN A 188 29.42 -7.67 0.13
N ILE A 189 28.91 -7.79 -1.08
CA ILE A 189 29.64 -8.31 -2.23
C ILE A 189 30.89 -7.47 -2.51
N TRP A 190 30.77 -6.15 -2.57
CA TRP A 190 31.90 -5.24 -2.83
C TRP A 190 32.92 -5.22 -1.69
N LEU A 191 32.46 -5.33 -0.45
CA LEU A 191 33.34 -5.44 0.72
C LEU A 191 34.13 -6.75 0.66
N THR A 192 33.50 -7.86 0.30
CA THR A 192 34.15 -9.16 0.13
C THR A 192 35.20 -9.11 -0.97
N PHE A 193 34.92 -8.51 -2.12
CA PHE A 193 35.89 -8.29 -3.19
C PHE A 193 37.07 -7.41 -2.75
N GLY A 194 36.79 -6.35 -1.98
CA GLY A 194 37.82 -5.48 -1.44
C GLY A 194 38.80 -6.22 -0.49
N VAL A 195 38.25 -7.02 0.42
CA VAL A 195 39.04 -7.85 1.33
C VAL A 195 39.85 -8.88 0.55
N PHE A 196 39.24 -9.53 -0.45
CA PHE A 196 39.98 -10.50 -1.30
C PHE A 196 41.13 -9.85 -2.06
N ALA A 197 40.93 -8.67 -2.65
CA ALA A 197 41.97 -7.92 -3.35
C ALA A 197 43.14 -7.54 -2.42
N LEU A 198 42.84 -7.11 -1.19
CA LEU A 198 43.84 -6.79 -0.18
C LEU A 198 44.65 -8.02 0.26
N THR A 199 43.99 -9.16 0.46
CA THR A 199 44.68 -10.41 0.80
C THR A 199 45.60 -10.90 -0.32
N MET A 200 45.14 -10.83 -1.58
CA MET A 200 45.95 -11.16 -2.74
C MET A 200 47.16 -10.24 -2.88
N ALA A 201 47.01 -8.94 -2.68
CA ALA A 201 48.14 -7.99 -2.69
C ALA A 201 49.17 -8.30 -1.59
N SER A 202 48.71 -8.63 -0.39
CA SER A 202 49.57 -9.03 0.73
C SER A 202 50.36 -10.30 0.43
N VAL A 203 49.75 -11.32 -0.18
CA VAL A 203 50.39 -12.55 -0.58
C VAL A 203 51.48 -12.29 -1.64
N ILE A 204 51.16 -11.48 -2.66
CA ILE A 204 52.10 -11.11 -3.72
C ILE A 204 53.32 -10.37 -3.12
N LEU A 205 53.11 -9.40 -2.24
CA LEU A 205 54.18 -8.68 -1.56
C LEU A 205 55.08 -9.61 -0.72
N SER A 206 54.47 -10.58 -0.03
CA SER A 206 55.19 -11.57 0.77
C SER A 206 56.07 -12.48 -0.12
N VAL A 207 55.54 -12.93 -1.25
CA VAL A 207 56.33 -13.75 -2.22
C VAL A 207 57.49 -12.96 -2.82
N VAL A 208 57.28 -11.71 -3.19
CA VAL A 208 58.34 -10.83 -3.72
C VAL A 208 59.44 -10.57 -2.67
N ALA A 209 59.05 -10.43 -1.39
CA ALA A 209 60.02 -10.25 -0.30
C ALA A 209 60.88 -11.50 -0.04
N ILE A 210 60.34 -12.71 -0.27
CA ILE A 210 61.09 -13.98 -0.10
C ILE A 210 62.03 -14.24 -1.28
N LEU A 211 61.68 -13.75 -2.49
CA LEU A 211 62.48 -13.93 -3.71
C LEU A 211 63.59 -12.88 -3.89
N ARG A 212 63.69 -11.90 -3.02
CA ARG A 212 64.76 -10.91 -2.93
C ARG A 212 65.73 -11.26 -1.83
#